data_9e7597fb3576d3818956cdee5e99abb2
#
_entry.id   9e7597fb3576d3818956cdee5e99abb2
#
_cell.length_a   1.000
_cell.length_b   1.000
_cell.length_c   1.000
_cell.angle_alpha   90.00
_cell.angle_beta   90.00
_cell.angle_gamma   90.00
#
_symmetry.space_group_name_H-M   'P 1'
#
loop_
_entity.id
_entity.type
_entity.pdbx_description
1 polymer ?
#
loop_
_entity_poly.entity_id
_entity_poly.type
_entity_poly.pdbx_seq_one_letter_code
_entity_poly.pdbx_strand_id
1 'polypeptide(L)'
;SSAASRVSKGQPEDGGIGYQDLTKINPQLIYAAGSTFGPEGPNSKREGADMVGQAEGGIVSVTGHDDGDPTIVGAVIGDHFGAQNMITGILAALVHRERTGEGQRVDVSLVGSAIYAQSSEMTSTMLSGKAPGRPNNNHPILRGLVHRCPTSDGYIYLLGIPEHLWNDFATCIGREDLMDDPRFATLVLEQENLDTLRGFVDEVFPTRTTDEWDARMQRWGPRAG
;
A
#
# COMPACT_ATOMS: atom_id res chain seq x y z
N SER A 1 23.47 -21.72 8.04
CA SER A 1 22.76 -20.58 8.69
C SER A 1 23.68 -19.66 9.49
N SER A 2 24.95 -20.01 9.72
CA SER A 2 25.89 -19.16 10.50
C SER A 2 26.68 -18.14 9.67
N ALA A 3 26.69 -18.26 8.35
CA ALA A 3 27.44 -17.35 7.48
C ALA A 3 26.69 -16.01 7.26
N ALA A 4 25.35 -16.04 7.19
CA ALA A 4 24.56 -14.82 6.96
C ALA A 4 24.56 -13.87 8.16
N SER A 5 24.69 -14.36 9.40
CA SER A 5 24.69 -13.52 10.60
C SER A 5 26.05 -12.81 10.88
N ARG A 6 27.12 -13.17 10.18
CA ARG A 6 28.42 -12.52 10.32
C ARG A 6 28.64 -11.35 9.35
N VAL A 7 27.86 -11.28 8.30
CA VAL A 7 27.97 -10.18 7.30
C VAL A 7 27.30 -8.88 7.79
N SER A 8 26.46 -8.94 8.82
CA SER A 8 25.74 -7.78 9.35
C SER A 8 26.53 -6.85 10.28
N LYS A 9 27.78 -7.16 10.62
CA LYS A 9 28.58 -6.37 11.60
C LYS A 9 29.61 -5.41 10.98
N GLY A 10 29.70 -5.30 9.67
CA GLY A 10 30.58 -4.38 8.97
C GLY A 10 30.06 -4.08 7.59
N GLN A 11 30.41 -2.92 7.05
CA GLN A 11 30.14 -2.64 5.64
C GLN A 11 30.98 -3.62 4.78
N PRO A 12 30.45 -4.15 3.66
CA PRO A 12 31.23 -5.02 2.76
C PRO A 12 32.56 -4.41 2.31
N GLU A 13 32.64 -3.10 2.26
CA GLU A 13 33.83 -2.32 1.94
C GLU A 13 34.96 -2.56 2.95
N ASP A 14 34.64 -2.73 4.25
CA ASP A 14 35.63 -2.99 5.30
C ASP A 14 36.27 -4.39 5.18
N GLY A 15 35.57 -5.30 4.47
CA GLY A 15 36.03 -6.68 4.24
C GLY A 15 36.70 -6.93 2.88
N GLY A 16 36.89 -5.89 2.06
CA GLY A 16 37.48 -6.00 0.71
C GLY A 16 36.58 -6.71 -0.31
N ILE A 17 35.27 -6.75 -0.05
CA ILE A 17 34.25 -7.32 -0.94
C ILE A 17 33.19 -6.27 -1.33
N GLY A 18 33.54 -5.00 -1.20
CA GLY A 18 32.71 -3.89 -1.63
C GLY A 18 32.63 -3.77 -3.14
N TYR A 19 31.66 -2.98 -3.60
CA TYR A 19 31.46 -2.76 -5.03
C TYR A 19 32.75 -2.31 -5.73
N GLN A 20 33.47 -1.36 -5.14
CA GLN A 20 34.71 -0.79 -5.70
C GLN A 20 35.85 -1.82 -5.81
N ASP A 21 35.88 -2.83 -4.96
CA ASP A 21 36.90 -3.87 -4.98
C ASP A 21 36.57 -4.93 -6.02
N LEU A 22 35.31 -5.35 -6.05
CA LEU A 22 34.86 -6.42 -6.93
C LEU A 22 34.79 -5.98 -8.41
N THR A 23 34.46 -4.71 -8.70
CA THR A 23 34.45 -4.19 -10.08
C THR A 23 35.83 -4.10 -10.71
N LYS A 24 36.92 -3.99 -9.91
CA LYS A 24 38.28 -4.11 -10.44
C LYS A 24 38.57 -5.50 -11.02
N ILE A 25 37.93 -6.53 -10.45
CA ILE A 25 38.08 -7.93 -10.87
C ILE A 25 37.14 -8.23 -12.03
N ASN A 26 35.89 -7.76 -11.93
CA ASN A 26 34.87 -7.95 -12.95
C ASN A 26 34.07 -6.66 -13.19
N PRO A 27 34.42 -5.89 -14.22
CA PRO A 27 33.71 -4.65 -14.59
C PRO A 27 32.24 -4.86 -14.99
N GLN A 28 31.84 -6.09 -15.33
CA GLN A 28 30.46 -6.44 -15.67
C GLN A 28 29.62 -6.89 -14.46
N LEU A 29 30.19 -6.81 -13.27
CA LEU A 29 29.49 -7.21 -12.05
C LEU A 29 28.26 -6.34 -11.80
N ILE A 30 27.14 -7.00 -11.54
CA ILE A 30 25.96 -6.35 -10.94
C ILE A 30 26.03 -6.62 -9.45
N TYR A 31 26.22 -5.55 -8.68
CA TYR A 31 26.35 -5.61 -7.22
C TYR A 31 25.06 -5.11 -6.57
N ALA A 32 24.24 -6.02 -6.03
CA ALA A 32 23.01 -5.66 -5.36
C ALA A 32 23.16 -5.68 -3.84
N ALA A 33 22.81 -4.59 -3.18
CA ALA A 33 22.86 -4.43 -1.74
C ALA A 33 21.54 -3.91 -1.18
N GLY A 34 21.07 -4.51 -0.08
CA GLY A 34 19.89 -4.10 0.64
C GLY A 34 20.19 -3.77 2.11
N SER A 35 19.60 -2.70 2.61
CA SER A 35 19.70 -2.31 4.02
C SER A 35 18.41 -1.61 4.48
N THR A 36 18.27 -1.37 5.77
CA THR A 36 17.08 -0.68 6.29
C THR A 36 16.98 0.75 5.76
N PHE A 37 18.09 1.50 5.77
CA PHE A 37 18.10 2.95 5.49
C PHE A 37 18.78 3.34 4.17
N GLY A 38 19.42 2.40 3.48
CA GLY A 38 20.25 2.68 2.31
C GLY A 38 21.72 2.95 2.67
N PRO A 39 22.60 3.10 1.64
CA PRO A 39 24.05 3.24 1.85
C PRO A 39 24.46 4.62 2.33
N GLU A 40 23.61 5.63 2.23
CA GLU A 40 23.93 7.03 2.48
C GLU A 40 23.02 7.66 3.53
N GLY A 41 23.42 8.85 4.02
CA GLY A 41 22.66 9.61 4.99
C GLY A 41 22.98 9.26 6.45
N PRO A 42 22.39 9.98 7.41
CA PRO A 42 22.75 9.90 8.84
C PRO A 42 22.43 8.53 9.46
N ASN A 43 21.47 7.80 8.90
CA ASN A 43 21.02 6.50 9.39
C ASN A 43 21.63 5.31 8.64
N SER A 44 22.57 5.52 7.68
CA SER A 44 23.12 4.44 6.84
C SER A 44 23.79 3.30 7.62
N LYS A 45 24.29 3.58 8.83
CA LYS A 45 24.91 2.59 9.73
C LYS A 45 23.96 2.02 10.79
N ARG A 46 22.72 2.47 10.79
CA ARG A 46 21.71 2.02 11.74
C ARG A 46 21.13 0.67 11.30
N GLU A 47 21.08 -0.27 12.22
CA GLU A 47 20.43 -1.56 11.99
C GLU A 47 18.91 -1.42 12.10
N GLY A 48 18.19 -2.29 11.40
CA GLY A 48 16.76 -2.38 11.45
C GLY A 48 16.25 -3.56 10.62
N ALA A 49 14.96 -3.80 10.73
CA ALA A 49 14.25 -4.84 10.00
C ALA A 49 12.95 -4.25 9.44
N ASP A 50 12.06 -5.10 8.92
CA ASP A 50 10.79 -4.73 8.31
C ASP A 50 10.00 -3.69 9.12
N MET A 51 9.79 -3.92 10.41
CA MET A 51 9.01 -2.99 11.27
C MET A 51 9.63 -1.60 11.35
N VAL A 52 10.97 -1.50 11.34
CA VAL A 52 11.67 -0.21 11.29
C VAL A 52 11.44 0.44 9.92
N GLY A 53 11.49 -0.34 8.84
CA GLY A 53 11.17 0.12 7.48
C GLY A 53 9.75 0.67 7.39
N GLN A 54 8.77 -0.03 7.95
CA GLN A 54 7.37 0.40 7.98
C GLN A 54 7.18 1.69 8.80
N ALA A 55 7.78 1.77 9.98
CA ALA A 55 7.64 2.93 10.87
C ALA A 55 8.30 4.18 10.29
N GLU A 56 9.59 4.09 9.93
CA GLU A 56 10.36 5.20 9.39
C GLU A 56 9.94 5.57 7.95
N GLY A 57 9.42 4.62 7.19
CA GLY A 57 8.83 4.84 5.87
C GLY A 57 7.42 5.42 5.89
N GLY A 58 6.75 5.46 7.06
CA GLY A 58 5.46 6.12 7.24
C GLY A 58 4.22 5.23 7.09
N ILE A 59 4.35 3.94 6.78
CA ILE A 59 3.19 3.02 6.62
C ILE A 59 2.29 3.01 7.84
N VAL A 60 2.87 3.08 9.04
CA VAL A 60 2.10 3.09 10.31
C VAL A 60 1.23 4.34 10.47
N SER A 61 1.56 5.43 9.78
CA SER A 61 0.78 6.67 9.83
C SER A 61 -0.49 6.63 8.98
N VAL A 62 -0.58 5.65 8.08
CA VAL A 62 -1.73 5.44 7.18
C VAL A 62 -2.42 4.08 7.39
N THR A 63 -2.02 3.33 8.42
CA THR A 63 -2.55 1.99 8.72
C THR A 63 -3.29 1.98 10.06
N GLY A 64 -4.44 1.29 10.09
CA GLY A 64 -5.27 1.16 11.29
C GLY A 64 -6.34 2.25 11.42
N HIS A 65 -7.05 2.26 12.55
CA HIS A 65 -8.03 3.29 12.88
C HIS A 65 -7.35 4.56 13.39
N ASP A 66 -7.96 5.73 13.17
CA ASP A 66 -7.38 7.03 13.56
C ASP A 66 -7.31 7.24 15.07
N ASP A 67 -8.26 6.64 15.80
CA ASP A 67 -8.35 6.65 17.28
C ASP A 67 -7.51 5.53 17.94
N GLY A 68 -6.89 4.65 17.13
CA GLY A 68 -6.07 3.54 17.61
C GLY A 68 -4.59 3.88 17.74
N ASP A 69 -3.83 2.97 18.33
CA ASP A 69 -2.36 3.05 18.36
C ASP A 69 -1.75 2.93 16.95
N PRO A 70 -0.54 3.47 16.72
CA PRO A 70 0.21 3.22 15.50
C PRO A 70 0.35 1.73 15.23
N THR A 71 -0.12 1.29 14.07
CA THR A 71 -0.24 -0.14 13.72
C THR A 71 0.61 -0.46 12.50
N ILE A 72 1.42 -1.51 12.60
CA ILE A 72 2.13 -2.07 11.44
C ILE A 72 1.18 -2.94 10.60
N VAL A 73 1.50 -3.09 9.33
CA VAL A 73 0.92 -4.17 8.52
C VAL A 73 1.48 -5.49 9.04
N GLY A 74 0.62 -6.48 9.30
CA GLY A 74 1.03 -7.76 9.86
C GLY A 74 1.90 -8.64 8.93
N ALA A 75 1.88 -8.37 7.63
CA ALA A 75 2.85 -8.93 6.68
C ALA A 75 4.14 -8.11 6.71
N VAL A 76 5.29 -8.75 6.45
CA VAL A 76 6.61 -8.10 6.34
C VAL A 76 6.71 -7.32 5.03
N ILE A 77 5.88 -6.30 4.90
CA ILE A 77 5.62 -5.60 3.62
C ILE A 77 6.82 -4.79 3.16
N GLY A 78 7.60 -4.23 4.08
CA GLY A 78 8.84 -3.52 3.76
C GLY A 78 9.88 -4.46 3.14
N ASP A 79 10.03 -5.66 3.67
CA ASP A 79 10.92 -6.69 3.14
C ASP A 79 10.45 -7.19 1.77
N HIS A 80 9.14 -7.44 1.60
CA HIS A 80 8.58 -7.87 0.32
C HIS A 80 8.76 -6.82 -0.78
N PHE A 81 8.44 -5.55 -0.51
CA PHE A 81 8.70 -4.46 -1.46
C PHE A 81 10.19 -4.21 -1.67
N GLY A 82 11.01 -4.39 -0.63
CA GLY A 82 12.46 -4.35 -0.73
C GLY A 82 13.00 -5.40 -1.71
N ALA A 83 12.55 -6.64 -1.57
CA ALA A 83 12.92 -7.72 -2.47
C ALA A 83 12.43 -7.45 -3.91
N GLN A 84 11.20 -6.98 -4.09
CA GLN A 84 10.64 -6.66 -5.40
C GLN A 84 11.40 -5.50 -6.08
N ASN A 85 11.72 -4.45 -5.35
CA ASN A 85 12.51 -3.32 -5.87
C ASN A 85 13.94 -3.76 -6.24
N MET A 86 14.54 -4.66 -5.44
CA MET A 86 15.85 -5.23 -5.74
C MET A 86 15.83 -6.05 -7.03
N ILE A 87 14.83 -6.91 -7.22
CA ILE A 87 14.64 -7.68 -8.45
C ILE A 87 14.50 -6.73 -9.65
N THR A 88 13.69 -5.69 -9.52
CA THR A 88 13.50 -4.68 -10.58
C THR A 88 14.82 -3.97 -10.91
N GLY A 89 15.58 -3.56 -9.90
CA GLY A 89 16.88 -2.93 -10.08
C GLY A 89 17.90 -3.85 -10.76
N ILE A 90 17.95 -5.13 -10.34
CA ILE A 90 18.83 -6.13 -10.96
C ILE A 90 18.45 -6.37 -12.43
N LEU A 91 17.16 -6.49 -12.73
CA LEU A 91 16.71 -6.66 -14.13
C LEU A 91 17.05 -5.45 -15.00
N ALA A 92 16.88 -4.23 -14.48
CA ALA A 92 17.31 -3.02 -15.17
C ALA A 92 18.83 -3.00 -15.41
N ALA A 93 19.62 -3.39 -14.40
CA ALA A 93 21.07 -3.52 -14.51
C ALA A 93 21.51 -4.59 -15.53
N LEU A 94 20.77 -5.70 -15.62
CA LEU A 94 21.00 -6.73 -16.64
C LEU A 94 20.78 -6.18 -18.05
N VAL A 95 19.66 -5.47 -18.26
CA VAL A 95 19.38 -4.83 -19.56
C VAL A 95 20.43 -3.79 -19.92
N HIS A 96 20.90 -3.00 -18.95
CA HIS A 96 22.01 -2.08 -19.17
C HIS A 96 23.29 -2.81 -19.58
N ARG A 97 23.68 -3.84 -18.84
CA ARG A 97 24.86 -4.64 -19.12
C ARG A 97 24.84 -5.29 -20.52
N GLU A 98 23.69 -5.84 -20.94
CA GLU A 98 23.55 -6.43 -22.27
C GLU A 98 23.73 -5.39 -23.41
N ARG A 99 23.44 -4.11 -23.14
CA ARG A 99 23.58 -3.04 -24.13
C ARG A 99 24.96 -2.36 -24.13
N THR A 100 25.59 -2.28 -22.97
CA THR A 100 26.82 -1.48 -22.78
C THR A 100 28.04 -2.33 -22.49
N GLY A 101 27.86 -3.57 -22.01
CA GLY A 101 28.93 -4.41 -21.47
C GLY A 101 29.36 -4.02 -20.04
N GLU A 102 28.70 -3.06 -19.40
CA GLU A 102 29.07 -2.55 -18.09
C GLU A 102 28.11 -3.07 -16.99
N GLY A 103 28.68 -3.46 -15.85
CA GLY A 103 27.93 -3.75 -14.65
C GLY A 103 27.59 -2.48 -13.88
N GLN A 104 26.82 -2.62 -12.80
CA GLN A 104 26.50 -1.47 -11.92
C GLN A 104 26.11 -1.91 -10.52
N ARG A 105 26.10 -0.95 -9.60
CA ARG A 105 25.59 -1.10 -8.26
C ARG A 105 24.07 -0.86 -8.24
N VAL A 106 23.36 -1.67 -7.47
CA VAL A 106 21.92 -1.55 -7.19
C VAL A 106 21.75 -1.52 -5.68
N ASP A 107 21.30 -0.39 -5.15
CA ASP A 107 21.01 -0.26 -3.73
C ASP A 107 19.52 -0.15 -3.47
N VAL A 108 19.02 -0.87 -2.47
CA VAL A 108 17.64 -0.84 -2.03
C VAL A 108 17.57 -0.63 -0.53
N SER A 109 16.65 0.19 -0.08
CA SER A 109 16.36 0.34 1.35
C SER A 109 14.93 -0.07 1.70
N LEU A 110 14.73 -0.62 2.90
CA LEU A 110 13.39 -0.93 3.40
C LEU A 110 12.55 0.33 3.58
N VAL A 111 13.15 1.41 4.10
CA VAL A 111 12.47 2.72 4.21
C VAL A 111 12.04 3.24 2.86
N GLY A 112 12.92 3.24 1.85
CA GLY A 112 12.57 3.65 0.48
C GLY A 112 11.49 2.77 -0.14
N SER A 113 11.54 1.48 0.14
CA SER A 113 10.54 0.51 -0.34
C SER A 113 9.19 0.70 0.34
N ALA A 114 9.16 1.03 1.63
CA ALA A 114 7.94 1.38 2.35
C ALA A 114 7.33 2.69 1.84
N ILE A 115 8.15 3.69 1.49
CA ILE A 115 7.71 4.93 0.84
C ILE A 115 7.11 4.63 -0.54
N TYR A 116 7.75 3.76 -1.33
CA TYR A 116 7.24 3.34 -2.62
C TYR A 116 5.89 2.62 -2.50
N ALA A 117 5.72 1.75 -1.50
CA ALA A 117 4.49 1.02 -1.26
C ALA A 117 3.27 1.92 -1.00
N GLN A 118 3.49 3.16 -0.56
CA GLN A 118 2.47 4.18 -0.31
C GLN A 118 2.65 5.42 -1.20
N SER A 119 3.02 5.22 -2.46
CA SER A 119 3.32 6.32 -3.39
C SER A 119 2.14 7.28 -3.58
N SER A 120 0.90 6.79 -3.54
CA SER A 120 -0.32 7.60 -3.64
C SER A 120 -0.47 8.54 -2.45
N GLU A 121 -0.29 8.02 -1.25
CA GLU A 121 -0.37 8.75 0.02
C GLU A 121 0.76 9.79 0.13
N MET A 122 1.97 9.40 -0.26
CA MET A 122 3.11 10.31 -0.32
C MET A 122 2.88 11.43 -1.34
N THR A 123 2.38 11.11 -2.53
CA THR A 123 2.05 12.11 -3.55
C THR A 123 0.97 13.07 -3.06
N SER A 124 -0.09 12.54 -2.44
CA SER A 124 -1.15 13.34 -1.83
C SER A 124 -0.60 14.28 -0.76
N THR A 125 0.28 13.77 0.11
CA THR A 125 0.95 14.57 1.15
C THR A 125 1.79 15.69 0.55
N MET A 126 2.58 15.40 -0.46
CA MET A 126 3.45 16.39 -1.12
C MET A 126 2.66 17.49 -1.82
N LEU A 127 1.51 17.17 -2.41
CA LEU A 127 0.66 18.12 -3.12
C LEU A 127 -0.21 18.96 -2.17
N SER A 128 -0.72 18.37 -1.11
CA SER A 128 -1.66 19.05 -0.18
C SER A 128 -0.97 19.68 1.04
N GLY A 129 0.27 19.28 1.35
CA GLY A 129 0.95 19.63 2.59
C GLY A 129 0.38 18.93 3.84
N LYS A 130 -0.51 17.95 3.67
CA LYS A 130 -1.17 17.22 4.76
C LYS A 130 -1.07 15.72 4.54
N ALA A 131 -0.64 14.98 5.58
CA ALA A 131 -0.74 13.53 5.56
C ALA A 131 -2.22 13.11 5.47
N PRO A 132 -2.56 12.10 4.65
CA PRO A 132 -3.95 11.66 4.49
C PRO A 132 -4.54 11.07 5.77
N GLY A 133 -3.69 10.63 6.71
CA GLY A 133 -4.13 9.98 7.94
C GLY A 133 -4.54 8.53 7.74
N ARG A 134 -5.04 7.93 8.83
CA ARG A 134 -5.52 6.54 8.81
C ARG A 134 -6.97 6.47 8.37
N PRO A 135 -7.34 5.37 7.68
CA PRO A 135 -8.71 5.22 7.20
C PRO A 135 -9.67 4.86 8.33
N ASN A 136 -10.52 5.79 8.71
CA ASN A 136 -11.67 5.54 9.58
C ASN A 136 -12.86 5.12 8.75
N ASN A 137 -12.99 3.86 8.41
CA ASN A 137 -14.11 3.37 7.60
C ASN A 137 -14.30 4.12 6.28
N ASN A 138 -13.30 4.88 5.83
CA ASN A 138 -13.27 5.51 4.52
C ASN A 138 -11.83 5.64 4.04
N HIS A 139 -11.58 5.65 2.75
CA HIS A 139 -10.23 5.81 2.25
C HIS A 139 -9.87 7.30 2.19
N PRO A 140 -8.72 7.73 2.76
CA PRO A 140 -8.42 9.14 2.90
C PRO A 140 -8.19 9.90 1.59
N ILE A 141 -7.90 9.19 0.49
CA ILE A 141 -7.66 9.79 -0.84
C ILE A 141 -8.64 9.31 -1.92
N LEU A 142 -9.39 8.23 -1.70
CA LEU A 142 -10.45 7.81 -2.62
C LEU A 142 -11.76 8.50 -2.23
N ARG A 143 -12.47 8.98 -3.25
CA ARG A 143 -13.79 9.59 -3.07
C ARG A 143 -14.89 8.53 -3.07
N GLY A 144 -16.04 8.89 -2.51
CA GLY A 144 -17.19 8.01 -2.37
C GLY A 144 -17.11 7.08 -1.17
N LEU A 145 -18.09 6.22 -1.02
CA LEU A 145 -18.21 5.31 0.10
C LEU A 145 -17.19 4.17 0.00
N VAL A 146 -16.05 4.31 0.67
CA VAL A 146 -15.11 3.21 0.92
C VAL A 146 -15.33 2.72 2.34
N HIS A 147 -16.06 1.62 2.49
CA HIS A 147 -16.55 1.21 3.79
C HIS A 147 -16.54 -0.31 3.98
N ARG A 148 -16.21 -0.73 5.19
CA ARG A 148 -16.31 -2.12 5.64
C ARG A 148 -17.68 -2.36 6.24
N CYS A 149 -18.62 -2.88 5.44
CA CYS A 149 -19.96 -3.19 5.87
C CYS A 149 -20.02 -4.53 6.63
N PRO A 150 -20.53 -4.58 7.86
CA PRO A 150 -20.76 -5.85 8.55
C PRO A 150 -21.89 -6.63 7.86
N THR A 151 -21.71 -7.92 7.69
CA THR A 151 -22.77 -8.86 7.26
C THR A 151 -23.20 -9.73 8.42
N SER A 152 -24.19 -10.62 8.24
CA SER A 152 -24.63 -11.51 9.32
C SER A 152 -23.55 -12.53 9.76
N ASP A 153 -22.55 -12.80 8.92
CA ASP A 153 -21.51 -13.81 9.15
C ASP A 153 -20.07 -13.31 8.89
N GLY A 154 -19.89 -12.03 8.54
CA GLY A 154 -18.58 -11.50 8.22
C GLY A 154 -18.63 -10.04 7.79
N TYR A 155 -17.89 -9.71 6.74
CA TYR A 155 -17.76 -8.34 6.24
C TYR A 155 -17.64 -8.30 4.71
N ILE A 156 -18.16 -7.24 4.11
CA ILE A 156 -17.91 -6.85 2.72
C ILE A 156 -17.31 -5.46 2.68
N TYR A 157 -16.35 -5.23 1.78
CA TYR A 157 -15.86 -3.89 1.48
C TYR A 157 -16.57 -3.31 0.27
N LEU A 158 -17.14 -2.13 0.44
CA LEU A 158 -17.58 -1.27 -0.66
C LEU A 158 -16.43 -0.34 -1.08
N LEU A 159 -16.18 -0.24 -2.38
CA LEU A 159 -15.12 0.57 -2.97
C LEU A 159 -15.69 1.68 -3.85
N GLY A 160 -16.47 2.57 -3.24
CA GLY A 160 -17.20 3.61 -3.96
C GLY A 160 -18.37 3.05 -4.77
N ILE A 161 -19.30 3.92 -5.07
CA ILE A 161 -20.45 3.60 -5.93
C ILE A 161 -20.38 4.57 -7.11
N PRO A 162 -20.09 4.09 -8.33
CA PRO A 162 -20.10 4.96 -9.50
C PRO A 162 -21.49 5.60 -9.68
N GLU A 163 -21.52 6.88 -10.02
CA GLU A 163 -22.75 7.66 -10.14
C GLU A 163 -23.79 6.98 -11.07
N HIS A 164 -23.32 6.40 -12.18
CA HIS A 164 -24.18 5.69 -13.13
C HIS A 164 -24.73 4.35 -12.60
N LEU A 165 -24.22 3.84 -11.49
CA LEU A 165 -24.69 2.60 -10.83
C LEU A 165 -25.47 2.88 -9.52
N TRP A 166 -25.70 4.16 -9.21
CA TRP A 166 -26.36 4.52 -7.95
C TRP A 166 -27.74 3.87 -7.79
N ASN A 167 -28.58 3.94 -8.82
CA ASN A 167 -29.93 3.34 -8.79
C ASN A 167 -29.87 1.82 -8.68
N ASP A 168 -28.93 1.18 -9.36
CA ASP A 168 -28.73 -0.26 -9.27
C ASP A 168 -28.28 -0.66 -7.86
N PHE A 169 -27.38 0.12 -7.27
CA PHE A 169 -26.97 -0.09 -5.89
C PHE A 169 -28.13 0.08 -4.91
N ALA A 170 -28.90 1.15 -5.02
CA ALA A 170 -30.06 1.40 -4.17
C ALA A 170 -31.08 0.24 -4.25
N THR A 171 -31.36 -0.25 -5.45
CA THR A 171 -32.18 -1.45 -5.66
C THR A 171 -31.54 -2.69 -5.04
N CYS A 172 -30.24 -2.87 -5.22
CA CYS A 172 -29.52 -4.02 -4.67
C CYS A 172 -29.64 -4.10 -3.16
N ILE A 173 -29.51 -2.99 -2.46
CA ILE A 173 -29.63 -2.95 -1.00
C ILE A 173 -31.07 -2.84 -0.50
N GLY A 174 -32.08 -2.71 -1.40
CA GLY A 174 -33.50 -2.58 -1.05
C GLY A 174 -33.85 -1.21 -0.46
N ARG A 175 -33.15 -0.17 -0.90
CA ARG A 175 -33.32 1.23 -0.47
C ARG A 175 -33.58 2.12 -1.69
N GLU A 176 -34.64 1.80 -2.44
CA GLU A 176 -35.05 2.57 -3.61
C GLU A 176 -35.40 4.03 -3.27
N ASP A 177 -35.71 4.30 -2.00
CA ASP A 177 -35.91 5.66 -1.48
C ASP A 177 -34.66 6.57 -1.64
N LEU A 178 -33.48 5.98 -1.78
CA LEU A 178 -32.24 6.71 -1.97
C LEU A 178 -32.02 7.19 -3.43
N MET A 179 -32.78 6.68 -4.39
CA MET A 179 -32.60 7.05 -5.81
C MET A 179 -32.90 8.52 -6.08
N ASP A 180 -33.94 9.05 -5.43
CA ASP A 180 -34.37 10.42 -5.57
C ASP A 180 -33.94 11.30 -4.38
N ASP A 181 -33.11 10.80 -3.49
CA ASP A 181 -32.62 11.54 -2.34
C ASP A 181 -31.59 12.61 -2.79
N PRO A 182 -31.90 13.91 -2.63
CA PRO A 182 -31.03 14.97 -3.09
C PRO A 182 -29.65 14.96 -2.43
N ARG A 183 -29.47 14.30 -1.29
CA ARG A 183 -28.18 14.18 -0.59
C ARG A 183 -27.20 13.29 -1.35
N PHE A 184 -27.68 12.47 -2.27
CA PHE A 184 -26.86 11.51 -3.04
C PHE A 184 -26.97 11.73 -4.56
N ALA A 185 -27.54 12.83 -4.99
CA ALA A 185 -27.76 13.13 -6.40
C ALA A 185 -26.46 13.29 -7.22
N THR A 186 -25.34 13.56 -6.56
CA THR A 186 -24.02 13.65 -7.18
C THR A 186 -22.96 13.09 -6.25
N LEU A 187 -21.82 12.68 -6.80
CA LEU A 187 -20.66 12.19 -6.01
C LEU A 187 -20.18 13.23 -4.98
N VAL A 188 -20.33 14.53 -5.27
CA VAL A 188 -19.95 15.58 -4.32
C VAL A 188 -20.90 15.59 -3.11
N LEU A 189 -22.20 15.52 -3.37
CA LEU A 189 -23.21 15.48 -2.30
C LEU A 189 -23.13 14.17 -1.52
N GLU A 190 -22.88 13.04 -2.17
CA GLU A 190 -22.58 11.77 -1.52
C GLU A 190 -21.40 11.92 -0.55
N GLN A 191 -20.31 12.55 -0.99
CA GLN A 191 -19.11 12.77 -0.17
C GLN A 191 -19.40 13.64 1.05
N GLU A 192 -20.28 14.64 0.93
CA GLU A 192 -20.73 15.49 2.06
C GLU A 192 -21.64 14.76 3.04
N ASN A 193 -22.32 13.69 2.59
CA ASN A 193 -23.29 12.92 3.37
C ASN A 193 -22.85 11.48 3.67
N LEU A 194 -21.55 11.18 3.59
CA LEU A 194 -21.01 9.82 3.78
C LEU A 194 -21.40 9.16 5.09
N ASP A 195 -21.47 9.91 6.19
CA ASP A 195 -21.86 9.36 7.49
C ASP A 195 -23.32 8.88 7.49
N THR A 196 -24.19 9.62 6.80
CA THR A 196 -25.57 9.22 6.61
C THR A 196 -25.67 7.95 5.75
N LEU A 197 -24.92 7.90 4.65
CA LEU A 197 -24.90 6.74 3.77
C LEU A 197 -24.34 5.49 4.48
N ARG A 198 -23.29 5.66 5.28
CA ARG A 198 -22.79 4.58 6.15
C ARG A 198 -23.85 4.03 7.08
N GLY A 199 -24.59 4.91 7.75
CA GLY A 199 -25.69 4.48 8.62
C GLY A 199 -26.67 3.58 7.88
N PHE A 200 -27.04 3.90 6.65
CA PHE A 200 -27.94 3.07 5.85
C PHE A 200 -27.34 1.70 5.48
N VAL A 201 -26.08 1.67 5.06
CA VAL A 201 -25.45 0.39 4.71
C VAL A 201 -25.19 -0.47 5.95
N ASP A 202 -24.81 0.13 7.08
CA ASP A 202 -24.60 -0.57 8.35
C ASP A 202 -25.93 -1.15 8.93
N GLU A 203 -27.06 -0.55 8.62
CA GLU A 203 -28.37 -1.08 8.97
C GLU A 203 -28.77 -2.26 8.08
N VAL A 204 -28.50 -2.16 6.77
CA VAL A 204 -28.99 -3.13 5.78
C VAL A 204 -28.12 -4.37 5.66
N PHE A 205 -26.78 -4.20 5.64
CA PHE A 205 -25.86 -5.32 5.37
C PHE A 205 -25.91 -6.48 6.38
N PRO A 206 -26.14 -6.26 7.70
CA PRO A 206 -26.30 -7.36 8.66
C PRO A 206 -27.51 -8.27 8.41
N THR A 207 -28.42 -7.90 7.51
CA THR A 207 -29.63 -8.68 7.21
C THR A 207 -29.37 -9.92 6.36
N ARG A 208 -28.15 -10.07 5.78
CA ARG A 208 -27.79 -11.19 4.91
C ARG A 208 -26.35 -11.64 5.15
N THR A 209 -26.05 -12.85 4.70
CA THR A 209 -24.69 -13.39 4.69
C THR A 209 -23.81 -12.71 3.64
N THR A 210 -22.51 -12.86 3.79
CA THR A 210 -21.51 -12.37 2.83
C THR A 210 -21.77 -12.95 1.43
N ASP A 211 -22.01 -14.26 1.34
CA ASP A 211 -22.26 -14.94 0.05
C ASP A 211 -23.57 -14.45 -0.61
N GLU A 212 -24.62 -14.20 0.17
CA GLU A 212 -25.89 -13.67 -0.35
C GLU A 212 -25.70 -12.25 -0.92
N TRP A 213 -24.92 -11.39 -0.24
CA TRP A 213 -24.60 -10.06 -0.72
C TRP A 213 -23.73 -10.11 -1.97
N ASP A 214 -22.69 -10.95 -1.99
CA ASP A 214 -21.81 -11.10 -3.14
C ASP A 214 -22.62 -11.54 -4.38
N ALA A 215 -23.42 -12.59 -4.26
CA ALA A 215 -24.27 -13.05 -5.35
C ALA A 215 -25.28 -11.98 -5.83
N ARG A 216 -25.78 -11.14 -4.91
CA ARG A 216 -26.70 -10.06 -5.22
C ARG A 216 -26.00 -8.91 -5.93
N MET A 217 -24.80 -8.51 -5.47
CA MET A 217 -24.01 -7.46 -6.06
C MET A 217 -23.46 -7.82 -7.44
N GLN A 218 -23.08 -9.08 -7.66
CA GLN A 218 -22.63 -9.54 -8.97
C GLN A 218 -23.70 -9.42 -10.07
N ARG A 219 -24.99 -9.39 -9.70
CA ARG A 219 -26.09 -9.19 -10.66
C ARG A 219 -26.28 -7.74 -11.08
N TRP A 220 -25.90 -6.81 -10.24
CA TRP A 220 -26.19 -5.37 -10.38
C TRP A 220 -24.94 -4.51 -10.55
N GLY A 221 -23.80 -4.97 -10.12
CA GLY A 221 -22.57 -4.20 -10.18
C GLY A 221 -21.81 -4.34 -11.50
N PRO A 222 -20.85 -3.44 -11.78
CA PRO A 222 -19.87 -3.70 -12.81
C PRO A 222 -19.20 -5.01 -12.44
N ARG A 223 -19.13 -5.92 -13.39
CA ARG A 223 -18.44 -7.18 -13.20
C ARG A 223 -17.04 -6.87 -12.65
N ALA A 224 -16.81 -7.23 -11.39
CA ALA A 224 -15.47 -7.27 -10.86
C ALA A 224 -14.72 -8.26 -11.74
N GLY A 225 -13.87 -7.73 -12.63
CA GLY A 225 -12.96 -8.50 -13.46
C GLY A 225 -11.70 -8.79 -12.68
#